data_480a077e5c78deb68e49b1f20414c721
#
_entry.id   480a077e5c78deb68e49b1f20414c721
#
_cell.length_a   1.000
_cell.length_b   1.000
_cell.length_c   1.000
_cell.angle_alpha   90.00
_cell.angle_beta   90.00
_cell.angle_gamma   90.00
#
_symmetry.space_group_name_H-M   'P 1'
#
loop_
_entity.id
_entity.type
_entity.pdbx_description
1 polymer ?
#
loop_
_entity_poly.entity_id
_entity_poly.type
_entity_poly.pdbx_seq_one_letter_code
_entity_poly.pdbx_strand_id
1 'polypeptide(L)'
;MFDVNAGFQPRSSKRSEVPSSIFPALARQERAFCVTVAVLAAALADPCLEFASNAGWFGSGRFTDRSMADVAPTLLFGALFLVAQLLGIFRRAYIRLRLDEPLRRPLARLLPIVFTLQLVLLFLIESIEQRVVYGHFLGGALWLGAPILIALAVHALFTACTAFLIALTLREFARRAPALAATVRLRRERNAPLAISLRRTFAVAAAALPEHMLGSIGKRAPPIRVIS
;
A
#
# COMPACT_ATOMS: atom_id res chain seq x y z
N MET A 1 49.85 -58.93 -10.65
CA MET A 1 50.03 -57.54 -10.17
C MET A 1 48.75 -56.79 -10.52
N PHE A 2 47.79 -56.92 -9.63
CA PHE A 2 46.42 -56.32 -9.83
C PHE A 2 46.30 -55.09 -8.95
N ASP A 3 46.10 -53.93 -9.60
CA ASP A 3 45.92 -52.68 -8.95
C ASP A 3 44.42 -52.52 -8.62
N VAL A 4 44.07 -52.67 -7.33
CA VAL A 4 42.69 -52.42 -6.81
C VAL A 4 42.70 -51.10 -6.10
N ASN A 5 42.40 -50.04 -6.83
CA ASN A 5 42.12 -48.71 -6.23
C ASN A 5 40.77 -48.22 -6.73
N ALA A 6 39.69 -48.88 -6.24
CA ALA A 6 38.32 -48.38 -6.42
C ALA A 6 38.06 -47.27 -5.42
N GLY A 7 38.18 -46.00 -5.90
CA GLY A 7 37.87 -44.81 -5.13
C GLY A 7 36.40 -44.76 -4.68
N PHE A 8 36.20 -44.94 -3.38
CA PHE A 8 34.92 -44.79 -2.72
C PHE A 8 34.59 -43.28 -2.63
N GLN A 9 33.75 -42.77 -3.55
CA GLN A 9 33.20 -41.44 -3.44
C GLN A 9 32.04 -41.48 -2.43
N PRO A 10 32.09 -40.68 -1.32
CA PRO A 10 30.98 -40.57 -0.41
C PRO A 10 29.81 -39.86 -1.12
N ARG A 11 28.69 -40.56 -1.26
CA ARG A 11 27.41 -40.00 -1.71
C ARG A 11 27.07 -38.80 -0.81
N SER A 12 27.17 -37.63 -1.39
CA SER A 12 26.66 -36.37 -0.78
C SER A 12 25.18 -36.60 -0.43
N SER A 13 24.91 -36.74 0.87
CA SER A 13 23.60 -36.77 1.44
C SER A 13 22.91 -35.43 1.09
N LYS A 14 22.00 -35.42 0.10
CA LYS A 14 21.06 -34.34 -0.12
C LYS A 14 20.25 -34.17 1.18
N ARG A 15 20.65 -33.22 2.01
CA ARG A 15 19.78 -32.72 3.07
C ARG A 15 18.46 -32.35 2.41
N SER A 16 17.42 -33.10 2.74
CA SER A 16 16.04 -32.69 2.47
C SER A 16 15.76 -31.42 3.28
N GLU A 17 15.93 -30.26 2.64
CA GLU A 17 15.46 -29.00 3.19
C GLU A 17 13.94 -29.12 3.30
N VAL A 18 13.46 -29.35 4.51
CA VAL A 18 12.06 -29.19 4.87
C VAL A 18 11.70 -27.73 4.57
N PRO A 19 10.71 -27.48 3.68
CA PRO A 19 10.30 -26.11 3.39
C PRO A 19 9.74 -25.48 4.66
N SER A 20 10.52 -24.63 5.30
CA SER A 20 10.23 -24.00 6.60
C SER A 20 9.21 -22.86 6.54
N SER A 21 8.51 -22.65 5.42
CA SER A 21 7.40 -21.72 5.36
C SER A 21 6.37 -22.16 4.33
N ILE A 22 5.13 -22.29 4.78
CA ILE A 22 3.94 -22.54 3.94
C ILE A 22 3.73 -21.40 2.93
N PHE A 23 4.28 -20.21 3.20
CA PHE A 23 4.27 -19.07 2.29
C PHE A 23 5.67 -18.86 1.70
N PRO A 24 5.86 -19.11 0.38
CA PRO A 24 7.11 -18.77 -0.27
C PRO A 24 7.35 -17.26 -0.11
N ALA A 25 8.58 -16.89 0.27
CA ALA A 25 8.94 -15.48 0.51
C ALA A 25 8.52 -14.59 -0.66
N LEU A 26 7.49 -13.76 -0.44
CA LEU A 26 7.01 -12.78 -1.40
C LEU A 26 8.01 -11.63 -1.50
N ALA A 27 8.28 -11.14 -2.71
CA ALA A 27 9.04 -9.92 -2.91
C ALA A 27 8.32 -8.74 -2.23
N ARG A 28 9.07 -7.73 -1.80
CA ARG A 28 8.50 -6.54 -1.11
C ARG A 28 7.33 -5.92 -1.89
N GLN A 29 7.44 -5.86 -3.21
CA GLN A 29 6.40 -5.30 -4.08
C GLN A 29 5.15 -6.18 -4.12
N GLU A 30 5.31 -7.50 -4.17
CA GLU A 30 4.20 -8.45 -4.14
C GLU A 30 3.46 -8.38 -2.81
N ARG A 31 4.18 -8.24 -1.69
CA ARG A 31 3.56 -8.03 -0.36
C ARG A 31 2.73 -6.75 -0.32
N ALA A 32 3.32 -5.65 -0.79
CA ALA A 32 2.60 -4.37 -0.85
C ALA A 32 1.37 -4.47 -1.76
N PHE A 33 1.46 -5.15 -2.90
CA PHE A 33 0.33 -5.42 -3.79
C PHE A 33 -0.75 -6.23 -3.06
N CYS A 34 -0.39 -7.35 -2.42
CA CYS A 34 -1.36 -8.20 -1.72
C CYS A 34 -2.12 -7.44 -0.62
N VAL A 35 -1.41 -6.63 0.18
CA VAL A 35 -2.03 -5.82 1.23
C VAL A 35 -2.98 -4.77 0.62
N THR A 36 -2.54 -4.05 -0.41
CA THR A 36 -3.37 -3.02 -1.07
C THR A 36 -4.65 -3.62 -1.64
N VAL A 37 -4.53 -4.73 -2.36
CA VAL A 37 -5.70 -5.41 -2.94
C VAL A 37 -6.63 -5.93 -1.85
N ALA A 38 -6.09 -6.58 -0.81
CA ALA A 38 -6.90 -7.14 0.27
C ALA A 38 -7.71 -6.05 1.00
N VAL A 39 -7.07 -4.92 1.33
CA VAL A 39 -7.73 -3.78 1.99
C VAL A 39 -8.82 -3.18 1.09
N LEU A 40 -8.50 -2.88 -0.17
CA LEU A 40 -9.47 -2.26 -1.09
C LEU A 40 -10.61 -3.21 -1.47
N ALA A 41 -10.33 -4.50 -1.64
CA ALA A 41 -11.35 -5.49 -1.93
C ALA A 41 -12.30 -5.69 -0.74
N ALA A 42 -11.79 -5.70 0.50
CA ALA A 42 -12.61 -5.73 1.70
C ALA A 42 -13.53 -4.49 1.76
N ALA A 43 -12.95 -3.30 1.69
CA ALA A 43 -13.67 -2.02 1.76
C ALA A 43 -14.70 -1.80 0.64
N LEU A 44 -14.62 -2.54 -0.46
CA LEU A 44 -15.59 -2.47 -1.56
C LEU A 44 -16.65 -3.58 -1.49
N ALA A 45 -16.27 -4.78 -1.05
CA ALA A 45 -17.18 -5.92 -1.00
C ALA A 45 -18.16 -5.82 0.18
N ASP A 46 -17.67 -5.39 1.32
CA ASP A 46 -18.44 -5.31 2.55
C ASP A 46 -19.66 -4.38 2.42
N PRO A 47 -19.57 -3.10 2.03
CA PRO A 47 -20.74 -2.25 1.84
C PRO A 47 -21.74 -2.77 0.82
N CYS A 48 -21.26 -3.50 -0.21
CA CYS A 48 -22.15 -4.12 -1.20
C CYS A 48 -23.00 -5.24 -0.57
N LEU A 49 -22.41 -6.05 0.29
CA LEU A 49 -23.12 -7.12 1.01
C LEU A 49 -24.06 -6.55 2.06
N GLU A 50 -23.62 -5.55 2.81
CA GLU A 50 -24.46 -4.85 3.77
C GLU A 50 -25.67 -4.20 3.10
N PHE A 51 -25.46 -3.50 1.98
CA PHE A 51 -26.55 -2.92 1.22
C PHE A 51 -27.55 -3.98 0.76
N ALA A 52 -27.08 -5.10 0.21
CA ALA A 52 -27.93 -6.21 -0.22
C ALA A 52 -28.68 -6.85 0.95
N SER A 53 -28.04 -6.99 2.10
CA SER A 53 -28.63 -7.50 3.35
C SER A 53 -29.72 -6.56 3.86
N ASN A 54 -29.44 -5.27 3.91
CA ASN A 54 -30.40 -4.23 4.32
C ASN A 54 -31.59 -4.11 3.38
N ALA A 55 -31.38 -4.38 2.06
CA ALA A 55 -32.44 -4.45 1.06
C ALA A 55 -33.30 -5.74 1.16
N GLY A 56 -32.96 -6.65 2.06
CA GLY A 56 -33.70 -7.89 2.28
C GLY A 56 -33.42 -9.01 1.27
N TRP A 57 -32.37 -8.91 0.46
CA TRP A 57 -32.04 -9.90 -0.59
C TRP A 57 -31.76 -11.30 -0.01
N PHE A 58 -31.31 -11.35 1.22
CA PHE A 58 -30.96 -12.61 1.91
C PHE A 58 -32.04 -13.07 2.90
N GLY A 59 -33.25 -12.51 2.81
CA GLY A 59 -34.37 -12.78 3.73
C GLY A 59 -34.29 -11.95 5.02
N SER A 60 -35.13 -12.34 6.00
CA SER A 60 -35.22 -11.63 7.29
C SER A 60 -34.07 -11.92 8.26
N GLY A 61 -32.97 -12.49 7.79
CA GLY A 61 -31.79 -12.78 8.60
C GLY A 61 -31.07 -11.51 9.07
N ARG A 62 -30.40 -11.61 10.23
CA ARG A 62 -29.58 -10.52 10.78
C ARG A 62 -28.13 -10.72 10.35
N PHE A 63 -27.82 -10.31 9.13
CA PHE A 63 -26.46 -10.43 8.57
C PHE A 63 -25.69 -9.12 8.57
N THR A 64 -26.23 -8.05 9.16
CA THR A 64 -25.60 -6.73 9.18
C THR A 64 -25.80 -6.08 10.53
N ASP A 65 -24.82 -5.34 10.98
CA ASP A 65 -24.89 -4.48 12.17
C ASP A 65 -25.33 -3.06 11.82
N ARG A 66 -25.52 -2.75 10.52
CA ARG A 66 -25.92 -1.46 9.96
C ARG A 66 -24.90 -0.33 10.17
N SER A 67 -23.68 -0.67 10.52
CA SER A 67 -22.61 0.30 10.62
C SER A 67 -21.78 0.31 9.32
N MET A 68 -21.37 1.50 8.87
CA MET A 68 -20.46 1.72 7.76
C MET A 68 -19.29 2.62 8.18
N ALA A 69 -19.01 2.64 9.48
CA ALA A 69 -18.02 3.57 10.03
C ALA A 69 -16.59 3.25 9.60
N ASP A 70 -16.32 1.98 9.30
CA ASP A 70 -15.02 1.47 8.87
C ASP A 70 -14.72 1.68 7.38
N VAL A 71 -15.75 1.84 6.53
CA VAL A 71 -15.61 1.91 5.06
C VAL A 71 -14.71 3.07 4.63
N ALA A 72 -14.98 4.29 5.13
CA ALA A 72 -14.23 5.47 4.73
C ALA A 72 -12.75 5.40 5.15
N PRO A 73 -12.39 5.07 6.40
CA PRO A 73 -10.99 4.92 6.80
C PRO A 73 -10.28 3.78 6.06
N THR A 74 -10.95 2.66 5.80
CA THR A 74 -10.37 1.51 5.10
C THR A 74 -10.09 1.84 3.64
N LEU A 75 -11.00 2.52 2.93
CA LEU A 75 -10.77 3.01 1.57
C LEU A 75 -9.62 4.01 1.51
N LEU A 76 -9.57 4.96 2.44
CA LEU A 76 -8.48 5.94 2.52
C LEU A 76 -7.14 5.23 2.73
N PHE A 77 -7.07 4.27 3.64
CA PHE A 77 -5.86 3.51 3.92
C PHE A 77 -5.39 2.73 2.68
N GLY A 78 -6.30 2.02 2.01
CA GLY A 78 -6.01 1.31 0.76
C GLY A 78 -5.52 2.24 -0.36
N ALA A 79 -6.15 3.40 -0.52
CA ALA A 79 -5.74 4.42 -1.49
C ALA A 79 -4.34 4.97 -1.18
N LEU A 80 -4.02 5.26 0.08
CA LEU A 80 -2.68 5.70 0.50
C LEU A 80 -1.60 4.64 0.20
N PHE A 81 -1.89 3.36 0.43
CA PHE A 81 -0.99 2.27 0.04
C PHE A 81 -0.75 2.21 -1.47
N LEU A 82 -1.79 2.37 -2.26
CA LEU A 82 -1.64 2.41 -3.72
C LEU A 82 -0.80 3.59 -4.17
N VAL A 83 -1.08 4.79 -3.65
CA VAL A 83 -0.29 6.00 -3.93
C VAL A 83 1.18 5.81 -3.54
N ALA A 84 1.46 5.24 -2.37
CA ALA A 84 2.82 4.95 -1.93
C ALA A 84 3.57 4.00 -2.89
N GLN A 85 2.88 2.99 -3.46
CA GLN A 85 3.46 2.10 -4.47
C GLN A 85 3.77 2.86 -5.78
N LEU A 86 2.83 3.69 -6.26
CA LEU A 86 3.03 4.50 -7.46
C LEU A 86 4.19 5.48 -7.30
N LEU A 87 4.26 6.17 -6.15
CA LEU A 87 5.39 7.05 -5.81
C LEU A 87 6.72 6.28 -5.75
N GLY A 88 6.71 5.06 -5.20
CA GLY A 88 7.88 4.19 -5.18
C GLY A 88 8.37 3.81 -6.59
N ILE A 89 7.47 3.52 -7.54
CA ILE A 89 7.79 3.27 -8.94
C ILE A 89 8.35 4.54 -9.59
N PHE A 90 7.67 5.68 -9.41
CA PHE A 90 8.11 6.97 -9.95
C PHE A 90 9.50 7.37 -9.44
N ARG A 91 9.74 7.25 -8.12
CA ARG A 91 11.04 7.56 -7.52
C ARG A 91 12.16 6.74 -8.15
N ARG A 92 11.96 5.43 -8.36
CA ARG A 92 12.96 4.56 -9.02
C ARG A 92 13.22 5.00 -10.45
N ALA A 93 12.18 5.31 -11.21
CA ALA A 93 12.32 5.87 -12.57
C ALA A 93 13.05 7.21 -12.55
N TYR A 94 12.74 8.07 -11.59
CA TYR A 94 13.36 9.40 -11.46
C TYR A 94 14.86 9.31 -11.18
N ILE A 95 15.32 8.39 -10.33
CA ILE A 95 16.76 8.19 -10.06
C ILE A 95 17.44 7.21 -11.04
N ARG A 96 16.79 6.91 -12.16
CA ARG A 96 17.28 6.02 -13.22
C ARG A 96 17.61 4.59 -12.77
N LEU A 97 17.00 4.12 -11.69
CA LEU A 97 17.09 2.71 -11.33
C LEU A 97 16.25 1.87 -12.30
N ARG A 98 16.74 0.64 -12.53
CA ARG A 98 15.98 -0.33 -13.32
C ARG A 98 14.64 -0.61 -12.65
N LEU A 99 13.57 -0.48 -13.43
CA LEU A 99 12.24 -0.86 -12.97
C LEU A 99 12.07 -2.36 -13.21
N ASP A 100 12.09 -3.12 -12.13
CA ASP A 100 11.66 -4.52 -12.19
C ASP A 100 10.16 -4.57 -12.48
N GLU A 101 9.72 -5.66 -13.10
CA GLU A 101 8.29 -5.90 -13.30
C GLU A 101 7.56 -5.85 -11.94
N PRO A 102 6.45 -5.09 -11.82
CA PRO A 102 5.75 -4.91 -10.54
C PRO A 102 5.33 -6.20 -9.88
N LEU A 103 4.99 -7.20 -10.68
CA LEU A 103 4.61 -8.53 -10.23
C LEU A 103 5.44 -9.57 -10.98
N ARG A 104 6.33 -10.25 -10.26
CA ARG A 104 7.13 -11.36 -10.82
C ARG A 104 6.29 -12.63 -10.96
N ARG A 105 5.32 -12.81 -10.06
CA ARG A 105 4.45 -13.99 -10.06
C ARG A 105 3.19 -13.72 -10.88
N PRO A 106 2.66 -14.75 -11.54
CA PRO A 106 1.37 -14.66 -12.21
C PRO A 106 0.27 -14.35 -11.19
N LEU A 107 -0.66 -13.48 -11.56
CA LEU A 107 -1.74 -13.01 -10.69
C LEU A 107 -2.53 -14.17 -10.05
N ALA A 108 -2.77 -15.25 -10.83
CA ALA A 108 -3.48 -16.44 -10.36
C ALA A 108 -2.83 -17.09 -9.11
N ARG A 109 -1.51 -16.98 -8.95
CA ARG A 109 -0.82 -17.50 -7.74
C ARG A 109 -0.92 -16.58 -6.54
N LEU A 110 -1.18 -15.30 -6.76
CA LEU A 110 -1.35 -14.31 -5.69
C LEU A 110 -2.80 -14.26 -5.18
N LEU A 111 -3.79 -14.58 -6.02
CA LEU A 111 -5.20 -14.50 -5.66
C LEU A 111 -5.57 -15.26 -4.37
N PRO A 112 -5.17 -16.52 -4.16
CA PRO A 112 -5.49 -17.21 -2.91
C PRO A 112 -4.91 -16.52 -1.68
N ILE A 113 -3.67 -15.99 -1.80
CA ILE A 113 -3.00 -15.28 -0.70
C ILE A 113 -3.75 -13.98 -0.39
N VAL A 114 -4.11 -13.23 -1.43
CA VAL A 114 -4.86 -11.98 -1.28
C VAL A 114 -6.24 -12.25 -0.67
N PHE A 115 -6.95 -13.25 -1.17
CA PHE A 115 -8.27 -13.61 -0.64
C PHE A 115 -8.22 -14.01 0.83
N THR A 116 -7.26 -14.86 1.22
CA THR A 116 -7.08 -15.21 2.63
C THR A 116 -6.75 -13.98 3.48
N LEU A 117 -5.85 -13.12 2.99
CA LEU A 117 -5.49 -11.88 3.69
C LEU A 117 -6.70 -10.94 3.82
N GLN A 118 -7.52 -10.83 2.77
CA GLN A 118 -8.75 -10.03 2.80
C GLN A 118 -9.72 -10.52 3.87
N LEU A 119 -9.95 -11.84 3.97
CA LEU A 119 -10.85 -12.39 4.99
C LEU A 119 -10.32 -12.16 6.42
N VAL A 120 -9.01 -12.27 6.61
CA VAL A 120 -8.38 -11.96 7.92
C VAL A 120 -8.54 -10.47 8.26
N LEU A 121 -8.30 -9.59 7.28
CA LEU A 121 -8.46 -8.15 7.48
C LEU A 121 -9.91 -7.77 7.75
N LEU A 122 -10.86 -8.33 7.00
CA LEU A 122 -12.28 -8.12 7.23
C LEU A 122 -12.66 -8.52 8.66
N PHE A 123 -12.30 -9.73 9.08
CA PHE A 123 -12.54 -10.18 10.45
C PHE A 123 -11.96 -9.23 11.51
N LEU A 124 -10.74 -8.72 11.28
CA LEU A 124 -10.10 -7.79 12.21
C LEU A 124 -10.82 -6.43 12.24
N ILE A 125 -11.16 -5.88 11.09
CA ILE A 125 -11.83 -4.57 10.95
C ILE A 125 -13.20 -4.65 11.64
N GLU A 126 -14.01 -5.63 11.28
CA GLU A 126 -15.32 -5.87 11.88
C GLU A 126 -15.24 -6.08 13.40
N SER A 127 -14.26 -6.85 13.86
CA SER A 127 -14.06 -7.08 15.29
C SER A 127 -13.72 -5.78 16.04
N ILE A 128 -12.92 -4.91 15.43
CA ILE A 128 -12.56 -3.60 15.98
C ILE A 128 -13.80 -2.69 15.98
N GLU A 129 -14.53 -2.64 14.87
CA GLU A 129 -15.74 -1.84 14.74
C GLU A 129 -16.80 -2.23 15.78
N GLN A 130 -17.13 -3.52 15.89
CA GLN A 130 -18.05 -4.03 16.89
C GLN A 130 -17.61 -3.63 18.31
N ARG A 131 -16.30 -3.69 18.59
CA ARG A 131 -15.77 -3.29 19.90
C ARG A 131 -15.87 -1.79 20.15
N VAL A 132 -15.67 -0.97 19.13
CA VAL A 132 -15.72 0.49 19.24
C VAL A 132 -17.15 1.00 19.29
N VAL A 133 -18.03 0.48 18.43
CA VAL A 133 -19.41 0.97 18.30
C VAL A 133 -20.32 0.40 19.41
N TYR A 134 -20.20 -0.90 19.71
CA TYR A 134 -21.10 -1.60 20.64
C TYR A 134 -20.48 -1.93 21.99
N GLY A 135 -19.16 -1.74 22.15
CA GLY A 135 -18.45 -2.08 23.39
C GLY A 135 -18.21 -3.58 23.60
N HIS A 136 -18.78 -4.46 22.78
CA HIS A 136 -18.64 -5.91 22.85
C HIS A 136 -18.72 -6.55 21.46
N PHE A 137 -18.30 -7.82 21.36
CA PHE A 137 -18.42 -8.56 20.11
C PHE A 137 -19.85 -9.10 19.94
N LEU A 138 -20.43 -8.86 18.76
CA LEU A 138 -21.77 -9.33 18.38
C LEU A 138 -21.76 -10.77 17.86
N GLY A 139 -20.61 -11.29 17.52
CA GLY A 139 -20.41 -12.65 17.03
C GLY A 139 -19.98 -12.74 15.57
N GLY A 140 -19.40 -13.89 15.21
CA GLY A 140 -18.77 -14.09 13.91
C GLY A 140 -19.72 -14.25 12.72
N ALA A 141 -21.03 -14.42 12.96
CA ALA A 141 -22.00 -14.56 11.86
C ALA A 141 -22.29 -13.22 11.14
N LEU A 142 -22.00 -12.09 11.80
CA LEU A 142 -22.30 -10.75 11.28
C LEU A 142 -21.18 -10.19 10.37
N TRP A 143 -19.94 -10.62 10.57
CA TRP A 143 -18.79 -10.09 9.84
C TRP A 143 -18.77 -10.41 8.34
N LEU A 144 -19.61 -11.30 7.85
CA LEU A 144 -19.71 -11.63 6.42
C LEU A 144 -20.81 -10.85 5.68
N GLY A 145 -21.71 -10.17 6.39
CA GLY A 145 -22.79 -9.37 5.80
C GLY A 145 -23.85 -10.17 5.00
N ALA A 146 -23.68 -11.49 4.84
CA ALA A 146 -24.54 -12.35 4.03
C ALA A 146 -24.40 -13.84 4.38
N PRO A 147 -25.25 -14.75 3.84
CA PRO A 147 -25.02 -16.18 3.92
C PRO A 147 -23.63 -16.57 3.43
N ILE A 148 -22.94 -17.43 4.16
CA ILE A 148 -21.51 -17.69 4.02
C ILE A 148 -21.02 -17.95 2.58
N LEU A 149 -21.76 -18.75 1.81
CA LEU A 149 -21.38 -19.09 0.43
C LEU A 149 -21.49 -17.86 -0.50
N ILE A 150 -22.53 -17.04 -0.31
CA ILE A 150 -22.74 -15.81 -1.10
C ILE A 150 -21.67 -14.80 -0.73
N ALA A 151 -21.43 -14.60 0.56
CA ALA A 151 -20.39 -13.69 1.05
C ALA A 151 -19.01 -14.06 0.49
N LEU A 152 -18.62 -15.34 0.62
CA LEU A 152 -17.32 -15.79 0.09
C LEU A 152 -17.21 -15.62 -1.42
N ALA A 153 -18.29 -15.89 -2.18
CA ALA A 153 -18.31 -15.70 -3.63
C ALA A 153 -18.17 -14.21 -4.01
N VAL A 154 -18.87 -13.31 -3.33
CA VAL A 154 -18.77 -11.86 -3.55
C VAL A 154 -17.37 -11.36 -3.19
N HIS A 155 -16.85 -11.72 -2.03
CA HIS A 155 -15.49 -11.35 -1.63
C HIS A 155 -14.44 -11.87 -2.62
N ALA A 156 -14.57 -13.10 -3.12
CA ALA A 156 -13.67 -13.66 -4.14
C ALA A 156 -13.74 -12.88 -5.45
N LEU A 157 -14.95 -12.49 -5.89
CA LEU A 157 -15.16 -11.68 -7.08
C LEU A 157 -14.51 -10.30 -6.95
N PHE A 158 -14.76 -9.60 -5.83
CA PHE A 158 -14.13 -8.31 -5.56
C PHE A 158 -12.61 -8.41 -5.45
N THR A 159 -12.08 -9.48 -4.83
CA THR A 159 -10.65 -9.76 -4.81
C THR A 159 -10.09 -9.86 -6.22
N ALA A 160 -10.72 -10.66 -7.09
CA ALA A 160 -10.24 -10.88 -8.46
C ALA A 160 -10.30 -9.59 -9.29
N CYS A 161 -11.41 -8.85 -9.24
CA CYS A 161 -11.58 -7.60 -9.96
C CYS A 161 -10.60 -6.53 -9.50
N THR A 162 -10.48 -6.33 -8.19
CA THR A 162 -9.56 -5.34 -7.60
C THR A 162 -8.11 -5.69 -7.90
N ALA A 163 -7.72 -6.97 -7.76
CA ALA A 163 -6.38 -7.43 -8.08
C ALA A 163 -6.03 -7.18 -9.56
N PHE A 164 -6.96 -7.47 -10.47
CA PHE A 164 -6.77 -7.22 -11.90
C PHE A 164 -6.61 -5.73 -12.20
N LEU A 165 -7.50 -4.87 -11.69
CA LEU A 165 -7.44 -3.43 -11.92
C LEU A 165 -6.16 -2.80 -11.35
N ILE A 166 -5.76 -3.18 -10.15
CA ILE A 166 -4.51 -2.67 -9.53
C ILE A 166 -3.29 -3.18 -10.30
N ALA A 167 -3.27 -4.45 -10.71
CA ALA A 167 -2.18 -4.99 -11.51
C ALA A 167 -2.03 -4.25 -12.84
N LEU A 168 -3.13 -3.96 -13.54
CA LEU A 168 -3.14 -3.14 -14.76
C LEU A 168 -2.60 -1.73 -14.48
N THR A 169 -3.10 -1.08 -13.43
CA THR A 169 -2.67 0.27 -13.03
C THR A 169 -1.17 0.33 -12.77
N LEU A 170 -0.65 -0.60 -11.99
CA LEU A 170 0.78 -0.65 -11.66
C LEU A 170 1.65 -0.91 -12.88
N ARG A 171 1.24 -1.82 -13.78
CA ARG A 171 1.95 -2.12 -15.03
C ARG A 171 1.96 -0.91 -15.96
N GLU A 172 0.79 -0.29 -16.16
CA GLU A 172 0.66 0.87 -17.02
C GLU A 172 1.47 2.06 -16.48
N PHE A 173 1.41 2.29 -15.19
CA PHE A 173 2.20 3.33 -14.54
C PHE A 173 3.71 3.04 -14.66
N ALA A 174 4.15 1.80 -14.45
CA ALA A 174 5.55 1.42 -14.59
C ALA A 174 6.07 1.65 -16.02
N ARG A 175 5.23 1.43 -17.04
CA ARG A 175 5.58 1.74 -18.44
C ARG A 175 5.77 3.23 -18.70
N ARG A 176 4.92 4.08 -18.11
CA ARG A 176 4.92 5.54 -18.32
C ARG A 176 5.86 6.31 -17.40
N ALA A 177 6.21 5.73 -16.25
CA ALA A 177 7.01 6.38 -15.24
C ALA A 177 8.39 6.91 -15.76
N PRO A 178 9.13 6.21 -16.64
CA PRO A 178 10.38 6.74 -17.18
C PRO A 178 10.19 8.03 -17.98
N ALA A 179 9.16 8.09 -18.83
CA ALA A 179 8.86 9.28 -19.63
C ALA A 179 8.44 10.46 -18.73
N LEU A 180 7.57 10.21 -17.76
CA LEU A 180 7.16 11.20 -16.76
C LEU A 180 8.37 11.72 -15.96
N ALA A 181 9.23 10.81 -15.52
CA ALA A 181 10.44 11.19 -14.79
C ALA A 181 11.42 12.01 -15.64
N ALA A 182 11.53 11.71 -16.93
CA ALA A 182 12.36 12.50 -17.88
C ALA A 182 11.79 13.92 -18.04
N THR A 183 10.49 14.07 -18.25
CA THR A 183 9.85 15.40 -18.38
C THR A 183 10.02 16.25 -17.13
N VAL A 184 9.84 15.66 -15.93
CA VAL A 184 10.05 16.38 -14.67
C VAL A 184 11.50 16.81 -14.49
N ARG A 185 12.49 15.97 -14.87
CA ARG A 185 13.91 16.34 -14.84
C ARG A 185 14.23 17.49 -15.78
N LEU A 186 13.80 17.39 -17.05
CA LEU A 186 14.01 18.45 -18.04
C LEU A 186 13.42 19.79 -17.57
N ARG A 187 12.21 19.77 -17.01
CA ARG A 187 11.58 20.96 -16.45
C ARG A 187 12.38 21.53 -15.28
N ARG A 188 12.91 20.67 -14.41
CA ARG A 188 13.74 21.09 -13.28
C ARG A 188 15.06 21.72 -13.75
N GLU A 189 15.71 21.10 -14.73
CA GLU A 189 16.97 21.61 -15.33
C GLU A 189 16.74 22.96 -16.00
N ARG A 190 15.64 23.12 -16.73
CA ARG A 190 15.26 24.38 -17.36
C ARG A 190 15.00 25.51 -16.34
N ASN A 191 14.45 25.20 -15.20
CA ASN A 191 14.14 26.17 -14.15
C ASN A 191 15.31 26.41 -13.18
N ALA A 192 16.32 25.54 -13.17
CA ALA A 192 17.48 25.65 -12.28
C ALA A 192 18.27 26.97 -12.46
N PRO A 193 18.56 27.45 -13.68
CA PRO A 193 19.28 28.72 -13.87
C PRO A 193 18.50 29.92 -13.33
N LEU A 194 17.16 29.92 -13.43
CA LEU A 194 16.32 30.97 -12.86
C LEU A 194 16.39 30.99 -11.33
N ALA A 195 16.37 29.83 -10.69
CA ALA A 195 16.47 29.73 -9.23
C ALA A 195 17.86 30.15 -8.70
N ILE A 196 18.93 29.83 -9.44
CA ILE A 196 20.32 30.25 -9.12
C ILE A 196 20.45 31.77 -9.30
N SER A 197 19.90 32.33 -10.37
CA SER A 197 19.89 33.77 -10.63
C SER A 197 19.14 34.52 -9.52
N LEU A 198 17.94 34.10 -9.16
CA LEU A 198 17.18 34.67 -8.05
C LEU A 198 17.94 34.62 -6.73
N ARG A 199 18.54 33.49 -6.37
CA ARG A 199 19.35 33.38 -5.16
C ARG A 199 20.55 34.33 -5.15
N ARG A 200 21.24 34.49 -6.30
CA ARG A 200 22.34 35.44 -6.41
C ARG A 200 21.84 36.87 -6.28
N THR A 201 20.72 37.23 -6.90
CA THR A 201 20.14 38.57 -6.81
C THR A 201 19.75 38.90 -5.36
N PHE A 202 19.09 37.96 -4.67
CA PHE A 202 18.76 38.16 -3.25
C PHE A 202 19.99 38.22 -2.34
N ALA A 203 21.02 37.42 -2.59
CA ALA A 203 22.28 37.46 -1.82
C ALA A 203 23.01 38.80 -2.03
N VAL A 204 23.07 39.31 -3.26
CA VAL A 204 23.67 40.61 -3.57
C VAL A 204 22.84 41.75 -2.97
N ALA A 205 21.50 41.68 -3.06
CA ALA A 205 20.65 42.68 -2.43
C ALA A 205 20.76 42.68 -0.90
N ALA A 206 20.86 41.51 -0.27
CA ALA A 206 21.07 41.40 1.17
C ALA A 206 22.47 41.92 1.60
N ALA A 207 23.52 41.69 0.81
CA ALA A 207 24.86 42.19 1.07
C ALA A 207 25.00 43.70 0.83
N ALA A 208 24.13 44.28 0.00
CA ALA A 208 24.09 45.72 -0.27
C ALA A 208 23.27 46.53 0.76
N LEU A 209 22.54 45.84 1.65
CA LEU A 209 21.82 46.51 2.75
C LEU A 209 22.79 47.05 3.79
N PRO A 210 22.79 48.38 4.09
CA PRO A 210 23.70 48.93 5.09
C PRO A 210 23.44 48.30 6.46
N GLU A 211 24.52 47.97 7.18
CA GLU A 211 24.47 47.27 8.47
C GLU A 211 23.56 47.92 9.51
N HIS A 212 23.38 49.22 9.44
CA HIS A 212 22.49 49.96 10.35
C HIS A 212 20.99 49.63 10.13
N MET A 213 20.56 49.12 8.95
CA MET A 213 19.20 48.65 8.73
C MET A 213 18.96 47.24 9.28
N LEU A 214 19.95 46.37 9.25
CA LEU A 214 19.86 45.02 9.83
C LEU A 214 19.82 45.03 11.37
N GLY A 215 20.47 46.03 12.02
CA GLY A 215 20.45 46.18 13.46
C GLY A 215 19.13 46.67 14.06
N SER A 216 18.24 47.24 13.23
CA SER A 216 16.95 47.78 13.71
C SER A 216 15.82 46.74 13.74
N ILE A 217 15.92 45.68 12.96
CA ILE A 217 14.88 44.64 12.87
C ILE A 217 14.91 43.70 14.10
N GLY A 218 16.06 43.53 14.75
CA GLY A 218 16.23 42.63 15.91
C GLY A 218 15.87 43.23 17.27
N LYS A 219 15.67 44.55 17.39
CA LYS A 219 15.54 45.22 18.70
C LYS A 219 14.09 45.52 19.19
N ARG A 220 13.07 45.06 18.48
CA ARG A 220 11.67 45.28 18.86
C ARG A 220 10.85 43.98 19.00
N ALA A 221 11.41 42.98 19.66
CA ALA A 221 10.56 41.92 20.19
C ALA A 221 9.98 42.40 21.53
N PRO A 222 8.66 42.53 21.68
CA PRO A 222 8.06 42.91 22.97
C PRO A 222 8.36 41.78 23.97
N PRO A 223 8.60 42.12 25.25
CA PRO A 223 8.84 41.13 26.28
C PRO A 223 7.61 40.23 26.43
N ILE A 224 7.78 38.93 26.30
CA ILE A 224 6.76 37.92 26.58
C ILE A 224 6.46 38.03 28.09
N ARG A 225 5.28 38.61 28.46
CA ARG A 225 4.77 38.50 29.84
C ARG A 225 4.40 37.03 30.09
N VAL A 226 5.21 36.37 30.87
CA VAL A 226 4.84 35.08 31.50
C VAL A 226 3.83 35.45 32.59
N ILE A 227 2.56 35.12 32.40
CA ILE A 227 1.54 35.17 33.44
C ILE A 227 1.70 33.89 34.26
N SER A 228 2.14 34.07 35.49
CA SER A 228 2.18 33.04 36.54
C SER A 228 0.79 32.81 37.12
#